data_39f3926b909359f7e1802584bfc844a7
#
_entry.id   39f3926b909359f7e1802584bfc844a7
#
_cell.length_a   1.000
_cell.length_b   1.000
_cell.length_c   1.000
_cell.angle_alpha   90.00
_cell.angle_beta   90.00
_cell.angle_gamma   90.00
#
_symmetry.space_group_name_H-M   'P 1'
#
loop_
_entity.id
_entity.type
_entity.pdbx_description
1 polymer ?
#
loop_
_entity_poly.entity_id
_entity_poly.type
_entity_poly.pdbx_seq_one_letter_code
_entity_poly.pdbx_strand_id
1 'polypeptide(L)'
;MTDTQVYEKLLQIRACADLRTAEMLRDLISEFESRERSKKAPSRSVAALVRAFPASWKRHMKDNAWSALQYGHTVEYDGQALQMVTDRYMLIGFQVARLEDCPADVTYPPIERTIPAESQLDSKPLTAYADDLKIAIAERKAADRARGVKTDVVLYKLDEEVTIDALRLQKALRWTGSRSVTLYRQTGSGSALKPLRGTTESGDLLVICPIRCAA
;
A
#
# COMPACT_ATOMS: atom_id res chain seq x y z
N MET A 1 -12.35 14.08 25.82
CA MET A 1 -12.84 14.78 24.62
C MET A 1 -13.04 13.72 23.55
N THR A 2 -14.20 13.64 22.93
CA THR A 2 -14.47 12.67 21.86
C THR A 2 -13.83 13.15 20.54
N ASP A 3 -13.57 12.23 19.61
CA ASP A 3 -13.02 12.57 18.29
C ASP A 3 -13.88 13.61 17.56
N THR A 4 -15.21 13.55 17.71
CA THR A 4 -16.16 14.54 17.17
C THR A 4 -15.95 15.94 17.76
N GLN A 5 -15.73 16.03 19.07
CA GLN A 5 -15.45 17.31 19.73
C GLN A 5 -14.10 17.92 19.33
N VAL A 6 -13.10 17.07 19.05
CA VAL A 6 -11.81 17.53 18.51
C VAL A 6 -11.99 18.11 17.11
N TYR A 7 -12.71 17.41 16.26
CA TYR A 7 -12.98 17.84 14.89
C TYR A 7 -13.73 19.18 14.82
N GLU A 8 -14.81 19.34 15.62
CA GLU A 8 -15.55 20.60 15.70
C GLU A 8 -14.68 21.77 16.16
N LYS A 9 -13.80 21.54 17.14
CA LYS A 9 -12.84 22.57 17.59
C LYS A 9 -11.83 22.93 16.50
N LEU A 10 -11.31 21.96 15.74
CA LEU A 10 -10.42 22.24 14.63
C LEU A 10 -11.07 23.07 13.53
N LEU A 11 -12.34 22.82 13.23
CA LEU A 11 -13.11 23.65 12.29
C LEU A 11 -13.32 25.09 12.79
N GLN A 12 -13.60 25.26 14.09
CA GLN A 12 -13.73 26.59 14.71
C GLN A 12 -12.42 27.37 14.67
N ILE A 13 -11.30 26.74 15.03
CA ILE A 13 -9.98 27.38 14.99
C ILE A 13 -9.62 27.78 13.56
N ARG A 14 -9.89 26.91 12.57
CA ARG A 14 -9.66 27.22 11.15
C ARG A 14 -10.43 28.44 10.66
N ALA A 15 -11.68 28.63 11.12
CA ALA A 15 -12.51 29.76 10.73
C ALA A 15 -11.97 31.09 11.24
N CYS A 16 -11.18 31.09 12.33
CA CYS A 16 -10.64 32.29 12.98
C CYS A 16 -9.14 32.50 12.72
N ALA A 17 -8.49 31.60 11.97
CA ALA A 17 -7.05 31.58 11.79
C ALA A 17 -6.59 32.47 10.62
N ASP A 18 -5.36 32.97 10.70
CA ASP A 18 -4.68 33.55 9.55
C ASP A 18 -4.43 32.51 8.44
N LEU A 19 -4.03 32.99 7.24
CA LEU A 19 -3.90 32.14 6.05
C LEU A 19 -2.97 30.95 6.26
N ARG A 20 -1.86 31.15 6.96
CA ARG A 20 -0.83 30.11 7.19
C ARG A 20 -1.31 29.06 8.18
N THR A 21 -1.94 29.52 9.27
CA THR A 21 -2.55 28.63 10.27
C THR A 21 -3.73 27.85 9.67
N ALA A 22 -4.51 28.49 8.79
CA ALA A 22 -5.62 27.86 8.10
C ALA A 22 -5.16 26.74 7.13
N GLU A 23 -4.01 26.89 6.47
CA GLU A 23 -3.41 25.83 5.64
C GLU A 23 -2.94 24.64 6.48
N MET A 24 -2.21 24.87 7.57
CA MET A 24 -1.79 23.80 8.48
C MET A 24 -2.99 23.03 9.07
N LEU A 25 -4.07 23.75 9.42
CA LEU A 25 -5.29 23.15 9.93
C LEU A 25 -6.07 22.37 8.86
N ARG A 26 -5.99 22.78 7.59
CA ARG A 26 -6.59 22.04 6.48
C ARG A 26 -6.01 20.63 6.37
N ASP A 27 -4.69 20.50 6.47
CA ASP A 27 -4.00 19.22 6.40
C ASP A 27 -4.38 18.32 7.58
N LEU A 28 -4.43 18.88 8.80
CA LEU A 28 -4.87 18.14 9.99
C LEU A 28 -6.34 17.70 9.90
N ILE A 29 -7.22 18.55 9.40
CA ILE A 29 -8.64 18.23 9.20
C ILE A 29 -8.78 17.13 8.14
N SER A 30 -8.06 17.23 7.02
CA SER A 30 -8.06 16.23 5.95
C SER A 30 -7.57 14.88 6.46
N GLU A 31 -6.50 14.85 7.25
CA GLU A 31 -5.99 13.63 7.87
C GLU A 31 -7.02 13.02 8.84
N PHE A 32 -7.66 13.86 9.67
CA PHE A 32 -8.69 13.41 10.61
C PHE A 32 -9.91 12.83 9.88
N GLU A 33 -10.40 13.51 8.84
CA GLU A 33 -11.50 13.02 8.00
C GLU A 33 -11.16 11.72 7.28
N SER A 34 -9.92 11.57 6.84
CA SER A 34 -9.43 10.34 6.21
C SER A 34 -9.44 9.17 7.21
N ARG A 35 -8.96 9.41 8.44
CA ARG A 35 -9.01 8.43 9.54
C ARG A 35 -10.44 8.04 9.92
N GLU A 36 -11.35 9.02 10.02
CA GLU A 36 -12.76 8.75 10.34
C GLU A 36 -13.48 8.00 9.22
N ARG A 37 -13.21 8.32 7.95
CA ARG A 37 -13.70 7.55 6.80
C ARG A 37 -13.19 6.11 6.83
N SER A 38 -11.94 5.92 7.22
CA SER A 38 -11.33 4.59 7.37
C SER A 38 -12.03 3.77 8.44
N LYS A 39 -12.44 4.35 9.57
CA LYS A 39 -13.18 3.64 10.63
C LYS A 39 -14.59 3.22 10.22
N LYS A 40 -15.27 3.97 9.33
CA LYS A 40 -16.70 3.77 8.97
C LYS A 40 -16.94 2.78 7.83
N ALA A 41 -15.94 2.47 7.00
CA ALA A 41 -16.14 1.54 5.89
C ALA A 41 -16.20 0.08 6.40
N PRO A 42 -17.12 -0.77 5.91
CA PRO A 42 -17.20 -2.15 6.37
C PRO A 42 -15.92 -2.91 6.02
N SER A 43 -15.28 -3.50 7.02
CA SER A 43 -14.16 -4.41 6.80
C SER A 43 -14.68 -5.68 6.12
N ARG A 44 -14.05 -6.11 5.03
CA ARG A 44 -14.33 -7.44 4.46
C ARG A 44 -13.89 -8.49 5.47
N SER A 45 -14.68 -9.53 5.67
CA SER A 45 -14.24 -10.62 6.52
C SER A 45 -12.98 -11.27 5.94
N VAL A 46 -12.02 -11.61 6.78
CA VAL A 46 -10.78 -12.30 6.36
C VAL A 46 -11.11 -13.56 5.55
N ALA A 47 -12.13 -14.30 5.93
CA ALA A 47 -12.58 -15.50 5.21
C ALA A 47 -13.04 -15.19 3.77
N ALA A 48 -13.69 -14.05 3.52
CA ALA A 48 -14.07 -13.65 2.17
C ALA A 48 -12.85 -13.26 1.32
N LEU A 49 -11.85 -12.61 1.91
CA LEU A 49 -10.60 -12.25 1.25
C LEU A 49 -9.76 -13.49 0.91
N VAL A 50 -9.63 -14.43 1.85
CA VAL A 50 -8.94 -15.72 1.62
C VAL A 50 -9.57 -16.46 0.44
N ARG A 51 -10.89 -16.52 0.36
CA ARG A 51 -11.59 -17.16 -0.76
C ARG A 51 -11.46 -16.45 -2.10
N ALA A 52 -11.45 -15.12 -2.10
CA ALA A 52 -11.44 -14.33 -3.33
C ALA A 52 -10.03 -14.10 -3.90
N PHE A 53 -9.00 -14.19 -3.06
CA PHE A 53 -7.63 -13.86 -3.43
C PHE A 53 -7.06 -14.74 -4.55
N PRO A 54 -7.17 -16.09 -4.55
CA PRO A 54 -6.57 -16.93 -5.58
C PRO A 54 -7.01 -16.55 -7.00
N ALA A 55 -8.29 -16.34 -7.22
CA ALA A 55 -8.82 -15.95 -8.53
C ALA A 55 -8.36 -14.55 -8.95
N SER A 56 -8.24 -13.62 -8.00
CA SER A 56 -7.73 -12.27 -8.24
C SER A 56 -6.25 -12.27 -8.55
N TRP A 57 -5.46 -13.07 -7.82
CA TRP A 57 -4.03 -13.24 -8.03
C TRP A 57 -3.73 -13.89 -9.38
N LYS A 58 -4.39 -15.01 -9.70
CA LYS A 58 -4.25 -15.68 -10.99
C LYS A 58 -4.53 -14.72 -12.17
N ARG A 59 -5.55 -13.87 -12.05
CA ARG A 59 -5.83 -12.84 -13.07
C ARG A 59 -4.73 -11.79 -13.14
N HIS A 60 -4.18 -11.37 -12.01
CA HIS A 60 -3.08 -10.42 -11.96
C HIS A 60 -1.80 -10.98 -12.58
N MET A 61 -1.54 -12.26 -12.38
CA MET A 61 -0.35 -12.96 -12.87
C MET A 61 -0.50 -13.59 -14.24
N LYS A 62 -1.65 -13.40 -14.92
CA LYS A 62 -1.97 -14.08 -16.19
C LYS A 62 -0.88 -13.93 -17.27
N ASP A 63 -0.29 -12.75 -17.34
CA ASP A 63 0.71 -12.42 -18.37
C ASP A 63 2.16 -12.50 -17.82
N ASN A 64 2.35 -13.10 -16.63
CA ASN A 64 3.68 -13.26 -16.04
C ASN A 64 4.32 -14.57 -16.53
N ALA A 65 5.53 -14.45 -17.06
CA ALA A 65 6.29 -15.61 -17.58
C ALA A 65 6.80 -16.55 -16.47
N TRP A 66 6.76 -16.14 -15.21
CA TRP A 66 7.29 -16.93 -14.09
C TRP A 66 6.15 -17.69 -13.40
N SER A 67 5.97 -18.96 -13.78
CA SER A 67 4.92 -19.83 -13.25
C SER A 67 4.99 -20.00 -11.72
N ALA A 68 6.18 -20.02 -11.13
CA ALA A 68 6.38 -20.08 -9.68
C ALA A 68 5.65 -18.97 -8.92
N LEU A 69 5.57 -17.76 -9.47
CA LEU A 69 4.92 -16.63 -8.82
C LEU A 69 3.38 -16.72 -8.77
N GLN A 70 2.79 -17.72 -9.38
CA GLN A 70 1.35 -18.01 -9.24
C GLN A 70 1.02 -18.65 -7.90
N TYR A 71 2.01 -19.20 -7.20
CA TYR A 71 1.93 -19.85 -5.89
C TYR A 71 2.29 -18.88 -4.77
N GLY A 72 1.97 -19.27 -3.55
CA GLY A 72 2.53 -18.68 -2.34
C GLY A 72 3.84 -19.38 -1.96
N HIS A 73 4.63 -18.76 -1.11
CA HIS A 73 5.82 -19.34 -0.51
C HIS A 73 5.81 -19.04 0.98
N THR A 74 5.58 -20.08 1.79
CA THR A 74 5.55 -19.91 3.24
C THR A 74 6.95 -19.91 3.81
N VAL A 75 7.31 -18.85 4.50
CA VAL A 75 8.61 -18.67 5.15
C VAL A 75 8.43 -18.23 6.60
N GLU A 76 9.41 -18.52 7.43
CA GLU A 76 9.51 -17.93 8.75
C GLU A 76 10.22 -16.57 8.63
N TYR A 77 9.55 -15.51 9.04
CA TYR A 77 10.04 -14.15 8.99
C TYR A 77 9.69 -13.41 10.29
N ASP A 78 10.72 -12.86 10.98
CA ASP A 78 10.58 -12.20 12.29
C ASP A 78 9.82 -13.07 13.33
N GLY A 79 10.08 -14.40 13.34
CA GLY A 79 9.44 -15.36 14.25
C GLY A 79 7.97 -15.66 13.94
N GLN A 80 7.49 -15.28 12.76
CA GLN A 80 6.14 -15.55 12.28
C GLN A 80 6.17 -16.31 10.95
N ALA A 81 5.30 -17.28 10.79
CA ALA A 81 5.10 -17.92 9.49
C ALA A 81 4.24 -17.00 8.61
N LEU A 82 4.83 -16.49 7.53
CA LEU A 82 4.14 -15.65 6.55
C LEU A 82 4.10 -16.34 5.20
N GLN A 83 2.94 -16.33 4.54
CA GLN A 83 2.88 -16.73 3.14
C GLN A 83 3.19 -15.53 2.25
N MET A 84 4.36 -15.58 1.60
CA MET A 84 4.83 -14.56 0.69
C MET A 84 4.28 -14.75 -0.71
N VAL A 85 3.83 -13.67 -1.33
CA VAL A 85 3.46 -13.61 -2.75
C VAL A 85 4.08 -12.37 -3.38
N THR A 86 4.53 -12.47 -4.63
CA THR A 86 5.16 -11.33 -5.31
C THR A 86 4.84 -11.29 -6.80
N ASP A 87 4.70 -10.08 -7.34
CA ASP A 87 4.64 -9.83 -8.79
C ASP A 87 5.94 -9.21 -9.34
N ARG A 88 7.03 -9.27 -8.54
CA ARG A 88 8.36 -8.67 -8.78
C ARG A 88 8.45 -7.17 -8.47
N TYR A 89 7.35 -6.45 -8.35
CA TYR A 89 7.31 -5.02 -8.03
C TYR A 89 6.73 -4.73 -6.65
N MET A 90 5.96 -5.68 -6.15
CA MET A 90 5.51 -5.71 -4.77
C MET A 90 5.60 -7.13 -4.22
N LEU A 91 5.73 -7.23 -2.90
CA LEU A 91 5.67 -8.47 -2.13
C LEU A 91 4.70 -8.26 -0.99
N ILE A 92 3.82 -9.24 -0.77
CA ILE A 92 2.90 -9.26 0.36
C ILE A 92 3.18 -10.52 1.17
N GLY A 93 3.41 -10.35 2.49
CA GLY A 93 3.49 -11.44 3.45
C GLY A 93 2.19 -11.54 4.23
N PHE A 94 1.38 -12.53 3.90
CA PHE A 94 0.11 -12.78 4.58
C PHE A 94 0.31 -13.59 5.85
N GLN A 95 -0.30 -13.15 6.95
CA GLN A 95 -0.35 -13.92 8.20
C GLN A 95 -1.22 -15.18 8.08
N VAL A 96 -2.18 -15.16 7.16
CA VAL A 96 -3.04 -16.32 6.86
C VAL A 96 -2.83 -16.70 5.41
N ALA A 97 -2.44 -17.96 5.17
CA ALA A 97 -2.20 -18.47 3.83
C ALA A 97 -3.43 -18.28 2.92
N ARG A 98 -3.19 -17.81 1.69
CA ARG A 98 -4.24 -17.46 0.71
C ARG A 98 -4.10 -18.15 -0.62
N LEU A 99 -2.92 -18.72 -0.87
CA LEU A 99 -2.62 -19.51 -2.05
C LEU A 99 -2.15 -20.90 -1.63
N GLU A 100 -2.13 -21.79 -2.58
CA GLU A 100 -1.39 -23.03 -2.50
C GLU A 100 0.12 -22.72 -2.49
N ASP A 101 0.87 -23.38 -1.64
CA ASP A 101 2.31 -23.21 -1.59
C ASP A 101 2.98 -23.78 -2.84
N CYS A 102 4.09 -23.17 -3.22
CA CYS A 102 4.87 -23.57 -4.38
C CYS A 102 5.30 -25.05 -4.25
N PRO A 103 5.03 -25.89 -5.26
CA PRO A 103 5.47 -27.28 -5.26
C PRO A 103 6.98 -27.40 -5.09
N ALA A 104 7.43 -28.46 -4.43
CA ALA A 104 8.86 -28.65 -4.11
C ALA A 104 9.78 -28.80 -5.34
N ASP A 105 9.22 -29.21 -6.47
CA ASP A 105 9.90 -29.32 -7.76
C ASP A 105 9.99 -28.00 -8.53
N VAL A 106 9.33 -26.95 -8.03
CA VAL A 106 9.34 -25.60 -8.63
C VAL A 106 10.20 -24.67 -7.78
N THR A 107 11.24 -24.09 -8.35
CA THR A 107 12.09 -23.14 -7.65
C THR A 107 11.39 -21.79 -7.51
N TYR A 108 11.07 -21.41 -6.28
CA TYR A 108 10.58 -20.07 -5.96
C TYR A 108 11.78 -19.09 -5.87
N PRO A 109 11.66 -17.86 -6.37
CA PRO A 109 12.76 -16.90 -6.25
C PRO A 109 13.08 -16.57 -4.77
N PRO A 110 14.35 -16.30 -4.41
CA PRO A 110 14.75 -16.00 -3.04
C PRO A 110 14.29 -14.59 -2.63
N ILE A 111 13.01 -14.48 -2.29
CA ILE A 111 12.32 -13.21 -2.00
C ILE A 111 12.74 -12.60 -0.67
N GLU A 112 13.23 -13.40 0.29
CA GLU A 112 13.66 -12.93 1.61
C GLU A 112 14.76 -11.88 1.51
N ARG A 113 15.61 -12.00 0.49
CA ARG A 113 16.69 -11.05 0.21
C ARG A 113 16.19 -9.69 -0.29
N THR A 114 14.95 -9.61 -0.71
CA THR A 114 14.35 -8.36 -1.21
C THR A 114 13.66 -7.57 -0.11
N ILE A 115 13.47 -8.17 1.06
CA ILE A 115 12.83 -7.51 2.19
C ILE A 115 13.89 -6.70 2.95
N PRO A 116 13.75 -5.36 3.04
CA PRO A 116 14.69 -4.54 3.79
C PRO A 116 14.71 -4.95 5.27
N ALA A 117 15.88 -5.08 5.86
CA ALA A 117 16.00 -5.32 7.29
C ALA A 117 15.49 -4.09 8.08
N GLU A 118 14.93 -4.32 9.26
CA GLU A 118 14.38 -3.25 10.09
C GLU A 118 15.43 -2.18 10.45
N SER A 119 16.65 -2.61 10.72
CA SER A 119 17.80 -1.72 10.99
C SER A 119 18.20 -0.81 9.82
N GLN A 120 17.69 -1.09 8.64
CA GLN A 120 17.92 -0.29 7.42
C GLN A 120 16.82 0.71 7.15
N LEU A 121 15.76 0.73 7.95
CA LEU A 121 14.61 1.59 7.72
C LEU A 121 14.80 2.96 8.37
N ASP A 122 14.27 3.98 7.70
CA ASP A 122 14.13 5.31 8.26
C ASP A 122 13.07 5.32 9.36
N SER A 123 13.22 6.16 10.35
CA SER A 123 12.23 6.34 11.42
C SER A 123 10.98 7.10 10.96
N LYS A 124 11.03 7.80 9.81
CA LYS A 124 9.91 8.60 9.31
C LYS A 124 8.93 7.73 8.52
N PRO A 125 7.71 7.52 9.02
CA PRO A 125 6.69 6.76 8.30
C PRO A 125 6.10 7.53 7.13
N LEU A 126 5.77 6.80 6.07
CA LEU A 126 5.00 7.26 4.92
C LEU A 126 3.67 6.50 4.92
N THR A 127 2.57 7.20 5.13
CA THR A 127 1.26 6.54 5.21
C THR A 127 0.48 6.78 3.94
N ALA A 128 -0.11 5.71 3.39
CA ALA A 128 -1.03 5.78 2.27
C ALA A 128 -2.39 5.21 2.64
N TYR A 129 -3.45 5.87 2.20
CA TYR A 129 -4.83 5.48 2.44
C TYR A 129 -5.50 5.00 1.15
N ALA A 130 -6.31 3.95 1.26
CA ALA A 130 -7.02 3.36 0.12
C ALA A 130 -7.95 4.34 -0.60
N ASP A 131 -8.56 5.28 0.14
CA ASP A 131 -9.46 6.27 -0.44
C ASP A 131 -8.71 7.33 -1.23
N ASP A 132 -7.55 7.79 -0.77
CA ASP A 132 -6.71 8.74 -1.51
C ASP A 132 -6.18 8.13 -2.81
N LEU A 133 -5.74 6.87 -2.74
CA LEU A 133 -5.35 6.12 -3.94
C LEU A 133 -6.51 5.97 -4.93
N LYS A 134 -7.73 5.73 -4.44
CA LYS A 134 -8.92 5.61 -5.26
C LYS A 134 -9.25 6.92 -5.98
N ILE A 135 -9.11 8.06 -5.31
CA ILE A 135 -9.30 9.38 -5.90
C ILE A 135 -8.26 9.63 -6.99
N ALA A 136 -6.98 9.48 -6.68
CA ALA A 136 -5.89 9.67 -7.65
C ALA A 136 -6.03 8.77 -8.89
N ILE A 137 -6.45 7.52 -8.70
CA ILE A 137 -6.71 6.58 -9.79
C ILE A 137 -7.90 7.02 -10.64
N ALA A 138 -8.98 7.50 -10.01
CA ALA A 138 -10.17 7.96 -10.73
C ALA A 138 -9.88 9.20 -11.59
N GLU A 139 -9.16 10.18 -11.04
CA GLU A 139 -8.74 11.39 -11.75
C GLU A 139 -7.84 11.06 -12.95
N ARG A 140 -6.83 10.22 -12.74
CA ARG A 140 -5.95 9.81 -13.84
C ARG A 140 -6.69 9.06 -14.93
N LYS A 141 -7.56 8.12 -14.57
CA LYS A 141 -8.39 7.38 -15.55
C LYS A 141 -9.33 8.29 -16.33
N ALA A 142 -9.89 9.31 -15.69
CA ALA A 142 -10.73 10.29 -16.39
C ALA A 142 -9.91 11.10 -17.40
N ALA A 143 -8.74 11.59 -17.01
CA ALA A 143 -7.83 12.31 -17.90
C ALA A 143 -7.30 11.47 -19.06
N ASP A 144 -6.96 10.20 -18.82
CA ASP A 144 -6.49 9.29 -19.86
C ASP A 144 -7.61 8.90 -20.82
N ARG A 145 -8.84 8.69 -20.32
CA ARG A 145 -10.02 8.43 -21.15
C ARG A 145 -10.31 9.61 -22.08
N ALA A 146 -10.21 10.84 -21.60
CA ALA A 146 -10.40 12.04 -22.42
C ALA A 146 -9.37 12.14 -23.56
N ARG A 147 -8.20 11.52 -23.38
CA ARG A 147 -7.12 11.45 -24.40
C ARG A 147 -7.16 10.17 -25.24
N GLY A 148 -8.10 9.26 -25.02
CA GLY A 148 -8.16 7.96 -25.68
C GLY A 148 -7.03 7.00 -25.33
N VAL A 149 -6.37 7.20 -24.17
CA VAL A 149 -5.23 6.41 -23.73
C VAL A 149 -5.64 5.43 -22.61
N LYS A 150 -5.07 4.23 -22.62
CA LYS A 150 -5.25 3.27 -21.54
C LYS A 150 -4.35 3.63 -20.36
N THR A 151 -4.92 3.64 -19.17
CA THR A 151 -4.16 3.87 -17.92
C THR A 151 -3.50 2.59 -17.47
N ASP A 152 -2.17 2.51 -17.58
CA ASP A 152 -1.38 1.36 -17.16
C ASP A 152 -0.67 1.59 -15.81
N VAL A 153 -0.31 2.83 -15.51
CA VAL A 153 0.37 3.25 -14.28
C VAL A 153 -0.25 4.55 -13.78
N VAL A 154 -0.44 4.65 -12.47
CA VAL A 154 -0.88 5.88 -11.81
C VAL A 154 0.16 6.29 -10.79
N LEU A 155 0.87 7.38 -11.06
CA LEU A 155 1.88 7.93 -10.17
C LEU A 155 1.21 8.55 -8.95
N TYR A 156 1.61 8.12 -7.77
CA TYR A 156 1.15 8.64 -6.49
C TYR A 156 2.37 9.01 -5.64
N LYS A 157 2.45 10.27 -5.24
CA LYS A 157 3.51 10.76 -4.38
C LYS A 157 3.18 10.44 -2.92
N LEU A 158 4.05 9.71 -2.26
CA LEU A 158 3.99 9.51 -0.80
C LEU A 158 4.59 10.70 -0.06
N ASP A 159 5.64 11.28 -0.65
CA ASP A 159 6.27 12.53 -0.24
C ASP A 159 6.94 13.22 -1.46
N GLU A 160 7.83 14.17 -1.22
CA GLU A 160 8.51 14.91 -2.29
C GLU A 160 9.46 14.04 -3.13
N GLU A 161 10.00 12.97 -2.54
CA GLU A 161 11.03 12.13 -3.16
C GLU A 161 10.50 10.78 -3.65
N VAL A 162 9.48 10.25 -2.99
CA VAL A 162 8.99 8.88 -3.20
C VAL A 162 7.69 8.87 -3.98
N THR A 163 7.73 8.25 -5.14
CA THR A 163 6.55 8.02 -5.99
C THR A 163 6.34 6.53 -6.19
N ILE A 164 5.10 6.07 -6.09
CA ILE A 164 4.70 4.68 -6.26
C ILE A 164 3.60 4.53 -7.32
N ASP A 165 3.34 3.29 -7.73
CA ASP A 165 2.16 2.99 -8.54
C ASP A 165 0.92 2.80 -7.66
N ALA A 166 0.01 3.78 -7.71
CA ALA A 166 -1.25 3.72 -6.97
C ALA A 166 -2.10 2.49 -7.31
N LEU A 167 -2.08 2.00 -8.56
CA LEU A 167 -2.83 0.82 -8.95
C LEU A 167 -2.33 -0.45 -8.24
N ARG A 168 -1.01 -0.57 -8.08
CA ARG A 168 -0.39 -1.71 -7.35
C ARG A 168 -0.69 -1.62 -5.86
N LEU A 169 -0.46 -0.46 -5.26
CA LEU A 169 -0.72 -0.29 -3.84
C LEU A 169 -2.21 -0.48 -3.51
N GLN A 170 -3.12 0.04 -4.33
CA GLN A 170 -4.55 -0.20 -4.15
C GLN A 170 -4.92 -1.69 -4.24
N LYS A 171 -4.28 -2.44 -5.15
CA LYS A 171 -4.48 -3.91 -5.23
C LYS A 171 -4.00 -4.58 -3.95
N ALA A 172 -2.80 -4.24 -3.45
CA ALA A 172 -2.27 -4.78 -2.21
C ALA A 172 -3.22 -4.54 -1.03
N LEU A 173 -3.69 -3.29 -0.84
CA LEU A 173 -4.64 -2.95 0.22
C LEU A 173 -5.98 -3.70 0.07
N ARG A 174 -6.47 -3.88 -1.15
CA ARG A 174 -7.68 -4.68 -1.39
C ARG A 174 -7.48 -6.15 -1.07
N TRP A 175 -6.32 -6.70 -1.37
CA TRP A 175 -6.01 -8.11 -1.10
C TRP A 175 -5.79 -8.39 0.37
N THR A 176 -5.16 -7.49 1.10
CA THR A 176 -5.00 -7.58 2.56
C THR A 176 -6.29 -7.22 3.31
N GLY A 177 -7.22 -6.50 2.67
CA GLY A 177 -8.44 -6.00 3.31
C GLY A 177 -8.22 -4.76 4.13
N SER A 178 -7.05 -4.16 3.99
CA SER A 178 -6.64 -2.97 4.72
C SER A 178 -7.07 -1.69 4.03
N ARG A 179 -7.22 -0.63 4.80
CA ARG A 179 -7.55 0.71 4.32
C ARG A 179 -6.34 1.62 4.27
N SER A 180 -5.31 1.26 4.99
CA SER A 180 -4.07 2.01 5.04
C SER A 180 -2.87 1.08 5.13
N VAL A 181 -1.72 1.63 4.81
CA VAL A 181 -0.41 1.03 5.01
C VAL A 181 0.55 2.09 5.50
N THR A 182 1.39 1.72 6.45
CA THR A 182 2.53 2.52 6.88
C THR A 182 3.78 1.92 6.28
N LEU A 183 4.47 2.70 5.46
CA LEU A 183 5.68 2.32 4.72
C LEU A 183 6.87 3.08 5.28
N TYR A 184 8.05 2.48 5.20
CA TYR A 184 9.31 3.07 5.61
C TYR A 184 10.31 2.99 4.47
N ARG A 185 11.08 4.06 4.28
CA ARG A 185 12.21 4.09 3.36
C ARG A 185 13.40 3.36 3.95
N GLN A 186 14.27 2.90 3.09
CA GLN A 186 15.61 2.48 3.51
C GLN A 186 16.48 3.72 3.67
N THR A 187 17.39 3.68 4.65
CA THR A 187 18.40 4.72 4.86
C THR A 187 19.51 4.69 3.80
N GLY A 188 20.29 5.78 3.70
CA GLY A 188 21.46 5.90 2.83
C GLY A 188 21.17 6.45 1.43
N SER A 189 22.21 6.54 0.60
CA SER A 189 22.11 7.11 -0.74
C SER A 189 21.16 6.33 -1.64
N GLY A 190 20.38 7.04 -2.46
CA GLY A 190 19.38 6.45 -3.35
C GLY A 190 18.18 5.83 -2.63
N SER A 191 17.92 6.23 -1.38
CA SER A 191 16.81 5.74 -0.56
C SER A 191 15.45 5.85 -1.24
N ALA A 192 15.21 6.91 -2.00
CA ALA A 192 13.96 7.12 -2.75
C ALA A 192 13.68 6.08 -3.84
N LEU A 193 14.70 5.33 -4.27
CA LEU A 193 14.59 4.31 -5.32
C LEU A 193 14.68 2.87 -4.80
N LYS A 194 14.94 2.72 -3.51
CA LYS A 194 14.99 1.39 -2.87
C LYS A 194 13.58 0.94 -2.49
N PRO A 195 13.33 -0.40 -2.45
CA PRO A 195 12.04 -0.90 -2.00
C PRO A 195 11.65 -0.34 -0.63
N LEU A 196 10.40 0.06 -0.50
CA LEU A 196 9.78 0.45 0.76
C LEU A 196 9.29 -0.80 1.47
N ARG A 197 9.48 -0.87 2.78
CA ARG A 197 8.91 -1.92 3.64
C ARG A 197 7.88 -1.31 4.58
N GLY A 198 6.81 -2.02 4.83
CA GLY A 198 5.83 -1.57 5.80
C GLY A 198 4.85 -2.64 6.20
N THR A 199 3.89 -2.23 6.99
CA THR A 199 2.84 -3.09 7.52
C THR A 199 1.49 -2.47 7.20
N THR A 200 0.56 -3.28 6.76
CA THR A 200 -0.82 -2.87 6.52
C THR A 200 -1.60 -2.80 7.84
N GLU A 201 -2.76 -2.15 7.84
CA GLU A 201 -3.66 -2.09 9.00
C GLU A 201 -4.05 -3.50 9.52
N SER A 202 -4.12 -4.51 8.63
CA SER A 202 -4.38 -5.90 9.00
C SER A 202 -3.17 -6.66 9.56
N GLY A 203 -2.00 -6.03 9.62
CA GLY A 203 -0.75 -6.64 10.08
C GLY A 203 0.02 -7.40 9.01
N ASP A 204 -0.46 -7.45 7.77
CA ASP A 204 0.26 -8.09 6.67
C ASP A 204 1.49 -7.27 6.26
N LEU A 205 2.62 -7.95 6.01
CA LEU A 205 3.83 -7.31 5.50
C LEU A 205 3.62 -6.84 4.06
N LEU A 206 4.11 -5.64 3.74
CA LEU A 206 4.14 -5.12 2.38
C LEU A 206 5.53 -4.60 2.04
N VAL A 207 6.07 -5.04 0.91
CA VAL A 207 7.24 -4.41 0.28
C VAL A 207 6.82 -3.95 -1.11
N ILE A 208 7.12 -2.71 -1.45
CA ILE A 208 6.75 -2.12 -2.75
C ILE A 208 7.92 -1.33 -3.34
N CYS A 209 8.16 -1.52 -4.64
CA CYS A 209 9.19 -0.77 -5.35
C CYS A 209 8.67 0.61 -5.75
N PRO A 210 9.41 1.69 -5.46
CA PRO A 210 9.13 3.02 -5.99
C PRO A 210 9.28 3.07 -7.51
N ILE A 211 8.62 4.04 -8.14
CA ILE A 211 8.77 4.32 -9.56
C ILE A 211 9.83 5.40 -9.74
N ARG A 212 10.76 5.16 -10.66
CA ARG A 212 11.69 6.20 -11.12
C ARG A 212 10.92 7.17 -12.00
N CYS A 213 10.70 8.37 -11.49
CA CYS A 213 10.27 9.47 -12.33
C CYS A 213 11.54 10.06 -12.98
N ALA A 214 11.57 10.13 -14.32
CA ALA A 214 12.59 10.94 -14.99
C ALA A 214 12.40 12.39 -14.52
N ALA A 215 13.49 12.99 -14.01
CA ALA A 215 13.54 14.40 -13.63
C ALA A 215 13.36 15.27 -14.85
#